data_0dcaad07a9a35016bf3361aff6886beb
#
_entry.id   0dcaad07a9a35016bf3361aff6886beb
#
_cell.length_a   1.000
_cell.length_b   1.000
_cell.length_c   1.000
_cell.angle_alpha   90.00
_cell.angle_beta   90.00
_cell.angle_gamma   90.00
#
_symmetry.space_group_name_H-M   'P 1'
#
loop_
_entity.id
_entity.type
_entity.pdbx_description
1 polymer ?
#
loop_
_entity_poly.entity_id
_entity_poly.type
_entity_poly.pdbx_seq_one_letter_code
_entity_poly.pdbx_strand_id
1 'polypeptide(L)'
;MEITSKQNSYIKEYRKLVEQRKYRRQSGFFPCEGAKLAVEAVKSGCTLGEYAYVTVSAEDKYPDVVGMLREQCKIVRISEEVADSISDTKSPQGIFITVRHLDKILNLSTIDSSRQFIILENL
;
A
#
# COMPACT_ATOMS: atom_id res chain seq x y z
N MET A 1 -13.21 -4.05 12.21
CA MET A 1 -13.93 -3.10 11.36
C MET A 1 -13.73 -3.43 9.90
N GLU A 2 -14.77 -3.35 9.13
CA GLU A 2 -14.67 -3.60 7.70
C GLU A 2 -15.24 -2.41 6.94
N ILE A 3 -14.52 -1.95 5.92
CA ILE A 3 -14.95 -0.83 5.09
C ILE A 3 -15.58 -1.38 3.81
N THR A 4 -16.84 -1.06 3.60
CA THR A 4 -17.59 -1.51 2.43
C THR A 4 -18.00 -0.37 1.51
N SER A 5 -17.74 0.87 1.91
CA SER A 5 -18.12 2.04 1.13
C SER A 5 -16.91 2.69 0.46
N LYS A 6 -17.03 2.94 -0.84
CA LYS A 6 -16.03 3.68 -1.59
C LYS A 6 -15.95 5.13 -1.16
N GLN A 7 -16.95 5.60 -0.42
CA GLN A 7 -17.00 6.98 0.06
C GLN A 7 -16.37 7.16 1.44
N ASN A 8 -15.87 6.09 2.04
CA ASN A 8 -15.19 6.16 3.32
C ASN A 8 -13.99 7.10 3.22
N SER A 9 -13.77 7.92 4.24
CA SER A 9 -12.71 8.94 4.21
C SER A 9 -11.30 8.34 4.06
N TYR A 10 -11.04 7.20 4.70
CA TYR A 10 -9.74 6.55 4.57
C TYR A 10 -9.51 6.02 3.17
N ILE A 11 -10.55 5.51 2.54
CA ILE A 11 -10.48 5.01 1.18
C ILE A 11 -10.29 6.16 0.19
N LYS A 12 -10.98 7.27 0.40
CA LYS A 12 -10.77 8.45 -0.44
C LYS A 12 -9.35 8.97 -0.32
N GLU A 13 -8.80 8.94 0.88
CA GLU A 13 -7.42 9.37 1.10
C GLU A 13 -6.44 8.48 0.32
N TYR A 14 -6.60 7.17 0.42
CA TYR A 14 -5.74 6.25 -0.32
C TYR A 14 -5.87 6.47 -1.83
N ARG A 15 -7.09 6.61 -2.32
CA ARG A 15 -7.32 6.86 -3.75
C ARG A 15 -6.65 8.13 -4.21
N LYS A 16 -6.67 9.15 -3.38
CA LYS A 16 -6.02 10.41 -3.69
C LYS A 16 -4.52 10.24 -3.85
N LEU A 17 -3.92 9.40 -3.02
CA LEU A 17 -2.50 9.08 -3.16
C LEU A 17 -2.22 8.35 -4.47
N VAL A 18 -3.12 7.48 -4.88
CA VAL A 18 -2.96 6.76 -6.16
C VAL A 18 -3.06 7.72 -7.34
N GLU A 19 -4.02 8.64 -7.31
CA GLU A 19 -4.36 9.47 -8.46
C GLU A 19 -3.56 10.76 -8.58
N GLN A 20 -3.09 11.31 -7.46
CA GLN A 20 -2.51 12.64 -7.46
C GLN A 20 -1.06 12.65 -7.02
N ARG A 21 -0.16 12.80 -7.99
CA ARG A 21 1.27 12.88 -7.71
C ARG A 21 1.61 14.00 -6.73
N LYS A 22 0.98 15.15 -6.92
CA LYS A 22 1.26 16.30 -6.06
C LYS A 22 0.90 16.01 -4.62
N TYR A 23 -0.20 15.31 -4.40
CA TYR A 23 -0.62 14.95 -3.06
C TYR A 23 0.36 13.97 -2.42
N ARG A 24 0.90 13.04 -3.19
CA ARG A 24 1.93 12.13 -2.68
C ARG A 24 3.13 12.91 -2.16
N ARG A 25 3.57 13.92 -2.90
CA ARG A 25 4.68 14.76 -2.47
C ARG A 25 4.36 15.53 -1.19
N GLN A 26 3.17 16.07 -1.11
CA GLN A 26 2.77 16.87 0.05
C GLN A 26 2.60 16.03 1.30
N SER A 27 2.02 14.85 1.17
CA SER A 27 1.76 13.98 2.31
C SER A 27 3.01 13.26 2.80
N GLY A 28 3.97 13.06 1.93
CA GLY A 28 5.16 12.29 2.25
C GLY A 28 4.97 10.78 2.17
N PHE A 29 3.85 10.34 1.62
CA PHE A 29 3.55 8.91 1.48
C PHE A 29 3.21 8.58 0.04
N PHE A 30 3.44 7.32 -0.33
CA PHE A 30 2.99 6.82 -1.63
C PHE A 30 2.34 5.45 -1.43
N PRO A 31 1.39 5.08 -2.30
CA PRO A 31 0.68 3.83 -2.16
C PRO A 31 1.48 2.66 -2.72
N CYS A 32 1.36 1.52 -2.08
CA CYS A 32 1.93 0.27 -2.58
C CYS A 32 0.87 -0.80 -2.52
N GLU A 33 0.74 -1.55 -3.59
CA GLU A 33 -0.26 -2.59 -3.70
C GLU A 33 0.39 -3.94 -3.93
N GLY A 34 -0.11 -4.97 -3.24
CA GLY A 34 0.30 -6.33 -3.48
C GLY A 34 1.22 -6.90 -2.42
N ALA A 35 1.24 -8.23 -2.35
CA ALA A 35 1.99 -8.95 -1.33
C ALA A 35 3.48 -8.74 -1.45
N LYS A 36 4.00 -8.78 -2.68
CA LYS A 36 5.44 -8.67 -2.89
C LYS A 36 6.00 -7.33 -2.43
N LEU A 37 5.33 -6.24 -2.82
CA LEU A 37 5.78 -4.91 -2.42
C LEU A 37 5.64 -4.70 -0.92
N ALA A 38 4.59 -5.26 -0.32
CA ALA A 38 4.40 -5.16 1.12
C ALA A 38 5.57 -5.83 1.87
N VAL A 39 5.95 -7.03 1.43
CA VAL A 39 7.06 -7.76 2.04
C VAL A 39 8.36 -6.97 1.90
N GLU A 40 8.61 -6.45 0.71
CA GLU A 40 9.84 -5.69 0.48
C GLU A 40 9.91 -4.43 1.30
N ALA A 41 8.80 -3.72 1.43
CA ALA A 41 8.77 -2.51 2.23
C ALA A 41 9.11 -2.80 3.68
N VAL A 42 8.55 -3.87 4.23
CA VAL A 42 8.83 -4.24 5.62
C VAL A 42 10.28 -4.69 5.78
N LYS A 43 10.76 -5.54 4.89
CA LYS A 43 12.14 -6.05 4.98
C LYS A 43 13.18 -4.97 4.79
N SER A 44 12.86 -3.95 4.02
CA SER A 44 13.79 -2.84 3.80
C SER A 44 13.75 -1.80 4.92
N GLY A 45 12.93 -2.01 5.92
CA GLY A 45 12.85 -1.09 7.05
C GLY A 45 12.11 0.19 6.76
N CYS A 46 11.23 0.19 5.76
CA CYS A 46 10.45 1.37 5.44
C CYS A 46 9.45 1.68 6.54
N THR A 47 9.17 2.96 6.72
CA THR A 47 8.10 3.39 7.60
C THR A 47 6.79 3.31 6.84
N LEU A 48 5.86 2.53 7.36
CA LEU A 48 4.55 2.37 6.75
C LEU A 48 3.54 3.32 7.35
N GLY A 49 2.45 3.56 6.63
CA GLY A 49 1.34 4.33 7.15
C GLY A 49 0.64 3.59 8.28
N GLU A 50 -0.32 4.26 8.90
CA GLU A 50 -1.00 3.72 10.07
C GLU A 50 -1.85 2.49 9.73
N TYR A 51 -2.43 2.44 8.54
CA TYR A 51 -3.38 1.40 8.17
C TYR A 51 -2.91 0.59 6.98
N ALA A 52 -3.16 -0.72 7.04
CA ALA A 52 -3.01 -1.59 5.88
C ALA A 52 -4.42 -2.11 5.55
N TYR A 53 -4.83 -1.95 4.31
CA TYR A 53 -6.16 -2.37 3.87
C TYR A 53 -6.06 -3.72 3.19
N VAL A 54 -6.84 -4.66 3.67
CA VAL A 54 -6.79 -6.03 3.13
C VAL A 54 -8.19 -6.58 2.93
N THR A 55 -8.35 -7.40 1.89
CA THR A 55 -9.60 -8.14 1.70
C THR A 55 -9.53 -9.45 2.47
N VAL A 56 -10.69 -10.06 2.71
CA VAL A 56 -10.72 -11.37 3.36
C VAL A 56 -9.99 -12.41 2.51
N SER A 57 -10.17 -12.35 1.19
CA SER A 57 -9.48 -13.29 0.30
C SER A 57 -7.96 -13.12 0.37
N ALA A 58 -7.49 -11.88 0.55
CA ALA A 58 -6.05 -11.65 0.70
C ALA A 58 -5.54 -12.21 2.02
N GLU A 59 -6.32 -12.10 3.09
CA GLU A 59 -5.93 -12.70 4.36
C GLU A 59 -5.80 -14.20 4.25
N ASP A 60 -6.71 -14.84 3.50
CA ASP A 60 -6.69 -16.28 3.31
C ASP A 60 -5.52 -16.72 2.43
N LYS A 61 -5.22 -15.94 1.41
CA LYS A 61 -4.19 -16.28 0.44
C LYS A 61 -2.78 -15.93 0.91
N TYR A 62 -2.64 -14.85 1.65
CA TYR A 62 -1.34 -14.35 2.10
C TYR A 62 -1.31 -14.15 3.61
N PRO A 63 -1.58 -15.19 4.41
CA PRO A 63 -1.65 -15.01 5.87
C PRO A 63 -0.34 -14.54 6.49
N ASP A 64 0.79 -14.99 5.93
CA ASP A 64 2.09 -14.57 6.46
C ASP A 64 2.36 -13.10 6.21
N VAL A 65 1.97 -12.60 5.05
CA VAL A 65 2.16 -11.19 4.71
C VAL A 65 1.28 -10.32 5.59
N VAL A 66 0.02 -10.70 5.76
CA VAL A 66 -0.90 -9.95 6.61
C VAL A 66 -0.42 -9.96 8.05
N GLY A 67 0.10 -11.10 8.53
CA GLY A 67 0.68 -11.18 9.87
C GLY A 67 1.85 -10.23 10.05
N MET A 68 2.72 -10.16 9.04
CA MET A 68 3.84 -9.24 9.06
C MET A 68 3.38 -7.78 9.11
N LEU A 69 2.37 -7.46 8.31
CA LEU A 69 1.82 -6.10 8.30
C LEU A 69 1.15 -5.74 9.62
N ARG A 70 0.54 -6.73 10.27
CA ARG A 70 -0.14 -6.49 11.55
C ARG A 70 0.82 -6.00 12.63
N GLU A 71 2.08 -6.35 12.52
CA GLU A 71 3.08 -5.87 13.47
C GLU A 71 3.49 -4.43 13.20
N GLN A 72 3.24 -3.92 11.98
CA GLN A 72 3.65 -2.58 11.58
C GLN A 72 2.49 -1.61 11.46
N CYS A 73 1.29 -2.11 11.20
CA CYS A 73 0.13 -1.32 10.86
C CYS A 73 -1.10 -1.86 11.55
N LYS A 74 -2.15 -1.05 11.56
CA LYS A 74 -3.46 -1.52 11.95
C LYS A 74 -4.12 -2.11 10.70
N ILE A 75 -4.55 -3.37 10.80
CA ILE A 75 -5.20 -4.03 9.66
C ILE A 75 -6.66 -3.61 9.61
N VAL A 76 -7.08 -3.13 8.45
CA VAL A 76 -8.45 -2.73 8.19
C VAL A 76 -8.97 -3.55 7.02
N ARG A 77 -10.04 -4.30 7.24
CA ARG A 77 -10.64 -5.10 6.18
C ARG A 77 -11.45 -4.24 5.25
N ILE A 78 -11.35 -4.51 3.96
CA ILE A 78 -12.15 -3.83 2.94
C ILE A 78 -12.83 -4.89 2.08
N SER A 79 -13.95 -4.49 1.49
CA SER A 79 -14.66 -5.38 0.57
C SER A 79 -13.90 -5.50 -0.75
N GLU A 80 -14.24 -6.54 -1.53
CA GLU A 80 -13.64 -6.71 -2.86
C GLU A 80 -13.99 -5.52 -3.75
N GLU A 81 -15.19 -4.99 -3.62
CA GLU A 81 -15.62 -3.84 -4.39
C GLU A 81 -14.79 -2.60 -4.08
N VAL A 82 -14.52 -2.37 -2.79
CA VAL A 82 -13.67 -1.26 -2.39
C VAL A 82 -12.25 -1.47 -2.90
N ALA A 83 -11.73 -2.69 -2.79
CA ALA A 83 -10.40 -3.01 -3.30
C ALA A 83 -10.29 -2.71 -4.79
N ASP A 84 -11.28 -3.12 -5.57
CA ASP A 84 -11.29 -2.84 -7.00
C ASP A 84 -11.27 -1.34 -7.29
N SER A 85 -11.94 -0.56 -6.45
CA SER A 85 -12.05 0.89 -6.67
C SER A 85 -10.74 1.63 -6.42
N ILE A 86 -9.84 1.07 -5.60
CA ILE A 86 -8.58 1.73 -5.28
C ILE A 86 -7.36 1.05 -5.91
N SER A 87 -7.57 -0.09 -6.56
CA SER A 87 -6.49 -0.81 -7.21
C SER A 87 -6.05 -0.13 -8.50
N ASP A 88 -4.76 -0.19 -8.75
CA ASP A 88 -4.17 0.32 -9.99
C ASP A 88 -3.90 -0.84 -10.96
N THR A 89 -4.38 -2.02 -10.65
CA THR A 89 -4.19 -3.20 -11.50
C THR A 89 -5.51 -3.85 -11.85
N LYS A 90 -5.50 -4.68 -12.90
CA LYS A 90 -6.70 -5.40 -13.32
C LYS A 90 -7.02 -6.58 -12.41
N SER A 91 -6.01 -7.07 -11.72
CA SER A 91 -6.17 -8.23 -10.84
C SER A 91 -5.59 -7.90 -9.48
N PRO A 92 -6.31 -7.13 -8.67
CA PRO A 92 -5.78 -6.71 -7.38
C PRO A 92 -5.59 -7.90 -6.45
N GLN A 93 -4.50 -7.87 -5.70
CA GLN A 93 -4.20 -8.90 -4.73
C GLN A 93 -4.88 -8.65 -3.38
N GLY A 94 -5.50 -7.49 -3.22
CA GLY A 94 -6.25 -7.19 -2.02
C GLY A 94 -5.41 -6.75 -0.83
N ILE A 95 -4.19 -6.28 -1.06
CA ILE A 95 -3.32 -5.75 -0.02
C ILE A 95 -2.86 -4.37 -0.44
N PHE A 96 -3.16 -3.37 0.40
CA PHE A 96 -2.86 -1.96 0.11
C PHE A 96 -2.23 -1.32 1.32
N ILE A 97 -1.04 -0.76 1.14
CA ILE A 97 -0.32 -0.06 2.20
C ILE A 97 0.16 1.28 1.68
N THR A 98 0.60 2.14 2.58
CA THR A 98 1.31 3.36 2.21
C THR A 98 2.70 3.30 2.82
N VAL A 99 3.66 3.89 2.11
CA VAL A 99 5.07 3.90 2.51
C VAL A 99 5.54 5.33 2.53
N ARG A 100 6.30 5.68 3.56
CA ARG A 100 6.85 7.01 3.69
C ARG A 100 7.97 7.25 2.69
N HIS A 101 7.98 8.44 2.13
CA HIS A 101 8.99 8.88 1.16
C HIS A 101 10.37 9.11 1.76
N LEU A 102 11.22 9.68 0.95
CA LEU A 102 12.51 10.24 1.34
C LEU A 102 13.56 9.16 1.52
N ASP A 103 14.17 9.14 2.69
CA ASP A 103 15.33 8.28 2.93
C ASP A 103 15.05 6.81 2.63
N LYS A 104 13.84 6.36 2.89
CA LYS A 104 13.49 4.96 2.66
C LYS A 104 13.37 4.63 1.19
N ILE A 105 12.88 5.57 0.41
CA ILE A 105 12.82 5.38 -1.04
C ILE A 105 14.22 5.26 -1.61
N LEU A 106 15.15 6.08 -1.14
CA LEU A 106 16.53 6.01 -1.59
C LEU A 106 17.16 4.66 -1.26
N ASN A 107 16.85 4.12 -0.08
CA ASN A 107 17.34 2.81 0.29
C ASN A 107 16.81 1.73 -0.63
N LEU A 108 15.52 1.79 -0.95
CA LEU A 108 14.94 0.83 -1.87
C LEU A 108 15.56 0.94 -3.25
N SER A 109 15.79 2.15 -3.73
CA SER A 109 16.42 2.37 -5.03
C SER A 109 17.82 1.77 -5.07
N THR A 110 18.54 1.88 -3.98
CA THR A 110 19.89 1.32 -3.88
C THR A 110 19.87 -0.19 -3.92
N ILE A 111 18.89 -0.80 -3.26
CA ILE A 111 18.79 -2.26 -3.17
C ILE A 111 18.37 -2.87 -4.49
N ASP A 112 17.43 -2.25 -5.19
CA ASP A 112 16.93 -2.79 -6.45
C ASP A 112 16.58 -1.65 -7.38
N SER A 113 17.58 -1.18 -8.09
CA SER A 113 17.44 0.00 -8.93
C SER A 113 16.40 -0.15 -10.03
N SER A 114 16.27 -1.32 -10.63
CA SER A 114 15.35 -1.48 -11.74
C SER A 114 13.90 -1.33 -11.31
N ARG A 115 13.56 -1.94 -10.20
CA ARG A 115 12.19 -1.90 -9.71
C ARG A 115 11.87 -0.58 -9.01
N GLN A 116 12.80 -0.08 -8.24
CA GLN A 116 12.61 1.18 -7.54
C GLN A 116 12.56 2.35 -8.50
N PHE A 117 13.24 2.22 -9.60
CA PHE A 117 13.20 3.23 -10.64
C PHE A 117 11.77 3.43 -11.13
N ILE A 118 11.03 2.36 -11.31
CA ILE A 118 9.64 2.44 -11.75
C ILE A 118 8.80 3.19 -10.74
N ILE A 119 8.99 2.89 -9.46
CA ILE A 119 8.26 3.57 -8.39
C ILE A 119 8.59 5.06 -8.37
N LEU A 120 9.86 5.38 -8.52
CA LEU A 120 10.28 6.78 -8.49
C LEU A 120 9.73 7.58 -9.66
N GLU A 121 9.58 6.98 -10.81
CA GLU A 121 9.01 7.67 -11.95
C GLU A 121 7.57 8.09 -11.71
N ASN A 122 6.86 7.36 -10.89
CA ASN A 122 5.48 7.67 -10.58
C ASN A 122 5.35 8.77 -9.54
N LEU A 123 6.45 9.17 -8.99
CA LEU A 123 6.47 10.25 -8.02
C LEU A 123 6.72 11.59 -8.70
#